data_1804c8996e775abf3dbf0a97bf93fed9
#
_entry.id   1804c8996e775abf3dbf0a97bf93fed9
#
_cell.length_a   1.000
_cell.length_b   1.000
_cell.length_c   1.000
_cell.angle_alpha   90.00
_cell.angle_beta   90.00
_cell.angle_gamma   90.00
#
_symmetry.space_group_name_H-M   'P 1'
#
loop_
_entity.id
_entity.type
_entity.pdbx_description
1 polymer ?
#
loop_
_entity_poly.entity_id
_entity_poly.type
_entity_poly.pdbx_seq_one_letter_code
_entity_poly.pdbx_strand_id
1 'polypeptide(L)'
;MKKMLFIFILLSFVLMKGHATGQVSELLSFDDKSWSMFYCPLDMVEQSEEWHRSNDFEKDSWNTGCWRGYIGHWSIINNKLILTKVVREKSTIDSLNRSRSVYVEMSHVFKCYSKYATPKGIFASWVNDTIRIGRGRLIRYNHMAFDRNQEEEALLIIKKGIVTKVKYFHNRIVQGHSMRDFGKAIVHDSISWDGISDNVKRFLFRMKVNHDENGHVDSFDLKFYKLTPEQEIIMKPRILELVSRHRNDILVMQILDKYVTETYTFPIVRPKKD
;
A
#
# COMPACT_ATOMS: atom_id res chain seq x y z
N MET A 1 -3.27 -24.48 -34.97
CA MET A 1 -2.85 -24.79 -33.57
C MET A 1 -1.81 -23.86 -33.00
N LYS A 2 -0.66 -23.57 -33.65
CA LYS A 2 0.38 -22.69 -33.09
C LYS A 2 -0.09 -21.24 -32.78
N LYS A 3 -0.96 -20.64 -33.57
CA LYS A 3 -1.50 -19.28 -33.33
C LYS A 3 -2.46 -19.21 -32.12
N MET A 4 -3.27 -20.26 -31.90
CA MET A 4 -4.14 -20.31 -30.70
C MET A 4 -3.35 -20.49 -29.41
N LEU A 5 -2.26 -21.27 -29.45
CA LEU A 5 -1.38 -21.43 -28.26
C LEU A 5 -0.69 -20.11 -27.88
N PHE A 6 -0.30 -19.30 -28.87
CA PHE A 6 0.32 -18.00 -28.63
C PHE A 6 -0.65 -16.99 -28.01
N ILE A 7 -1.93 -17.00 -28.44
CA ILE A 7 -2.98 -16.15 -27.86
C ILE A 7 -3.28 -16.59 -26.42
N PHE A 8 -3.28 -17.89 -26.12
CA PHE A 8 -3.50 -18.41 -24.76
C PHE A 8 -2.36 -18.04 -23.82
N ILE A 9 -1.11 -18.06 -24.28
CA ILE A 9 0.07 -17.61 -23.51
C ILE A 9 0.00 -16.10 -23.29
N LEU A 10 -0.39 -15.31 -24.29
CA LEU A 10 -0.55 -13.86 -24.15
C LEU A 10 -1.68 -13.48 -23.16
N LEU A 11 -2.82 -14.21 -23.19
CA LEU A 11 -3.92 -14.01 -22.24
C LEU A 11 -3.55 -14.40 -20.79
N SER A 12 -2.70 -15.43 -20.61
CA SER A 12 -2.26 -15.82 -19.26
C SER A 12 -1.36 -14.76 -18.60
N PHE A 13 -0.60 -13.99 -19.38
CA PHE A 13 0.18 -12.85 -18.86
C PHE A 13 -0.68 -11.66 -18.43
N VAL A 14 -1.86 -11.45 -19.04
CA VAL A 14 -2.78 -10.36 -18.69
C VAL A 14 -3.51 -10.63 -17.37
N LEU A 15 -3.55 -11.88 -16.89
CA LEU A 15 -4.21 -12.26 -15.63
C LEU A 15 -3.30 -12.31 -14.42
N MET A 16 -2.00 -12.11 -14.58
CA MET A 16 -1.09 -11.94 -13.45
C MET A 16 -1.26 -10.54 -12.88
N LYS A 17 -2.06 -10.39 -11.82
CA LYS A 17 -2.00 -9.22 -10.95
C LYS A 17 -0.61 -9.17 -10.36
N GLY A 18 0.28 -8.41 -10.98
CA GLY A 18 1.58 -8.10 -10.41
C GLY A 18 1.37 -7.40 -9.07
N HIS A 19 1.72 -8.06 -7.97
CA HIS A 19 1.79 -7.39 -6.68
C HIS A 19 3.05 -6.52 -6.71
N ALA A 20 2.86 -5.22 -6.96
CA ALA A 20 3.94 -4.26 -6.84
C ALA A 20 4.36 -4.13 -5.37
N THR A 21 5.66 -4.14 -5.11
CA THR A 21 6.23 -3.93 -3.77
C THR A 21 5.81 -2.55 -3.23
N GLY A 22 5.56 -2.45 -1.92
CA GLY A 22 5.32 -1.16 -1.27
C GLY A 22 6.51 -0.23 -1.45
N GLN A 23 6.28 0.98 -1.98
CA GLN A 23 7.35 1.90 -2.35
C GLN A 23 7.79 2.77 -1.16
N VAL A 24 9.09 3.05 -1.08
CA VAL A 24 9.66 4.05 -0.16
C VAL A 24 9.13 5.43 -0.55
N SER A 25 8.62 6.20 0.43
CA SER A 25 8.14 7.56 0.21
C SER A 25 9.29 8.54 -0.04
N GLU A 26 9.00 9.65 -0.71
CA GLU A 26 9.80 10.86 -0.61
C GLU A 26 9.67 11.49 0.78
N LEU A 27 10.52 12.44 1.14
CA LEU A 27 10.47 13.16 2.40
C LEU A 27 10.06 14.60 2.17
N LEU A 28 9.16 15.13 3.00
CA LEU A 28 8.70 16.51 2.93
C LEU A 28 8.80 17.20 4.29
N SER A 29 9.50 18.33 4.32
CA SER A 29 9.44 19.27 5.45
C SER A 29 8.30 20.26 5.20
N PHE A 30 7.31 20.24 6.08
CA PHE A 30 6.13 21.10 6.00
C PHE A 30 5.57 21.36 7.40
N ASP A 31 5.28 22.64 7.71
CA ASP A 31 4.72 23.06 9.00
C ASP A 31 5.58 22.59 10.19
N ASP A 32 6.91 22.81 10.08
CA ASP A 32 7.96 22.41 11.04
C ASP A 32 7.97 20.91 11.39
N LYS A 33 7.36 20.10 10.56
CA LYS A 33 7.25 18.66 10.71
C LYS A 33 7.85 17.93 9.50
N SER A 34 8.32 16.69 9.76
CA SER A 34 8.74 15.78 8.71
C SER A 34 7.60 14.83 8.34
N TRP A 35 7.32 14.73 7.06
CA TRP A 35 6.26 13.93 6.48
C TRP A 35 6.82 12.94 5.44
N SER A 36 6.24 11.77 5.36
CA SER A 36 6.33 10.91 4.18
C SER A 36 5.48 11.50 3.07
N MET A 37 6.05 11.74 1.90
CA MET A 37 5.31 12.19 0.72
C MET A 37 5.07 11.01 -0.22
N PHE A 38 3.80 10.72 -0.48
CA PHE A 38 3.37 9.59 -1.31
C PHE A 38 3.18 10.01 -2.77
N TYR A 39 4.19 10.68 -3.29
CA TYR A 39 4.23 11.22 -4.65
C TYR A 39 5.69 11.43 -5.06
N CYS A 40 6.01 11.27 -6.33
CA CYS A 40 7.37 11.41 -6.88
C CYS A 40 7.40 12.55 -7.92
N PRO A 41 7.59 13.82 -7.50
CA PRO A 41 7.53 14.94 -8.44
C PRO A 41 8.56 14.88 -9.57
N LEU A 42 9.75 14.29 -9.33
CA LEU A 42 10.77 14.20 -10.37
C LEU A 42 10.39 13.26 -11.51
N ASP A 43 9.55 12.25 -11.24
CA ASP A 43 9.08 11.31 -12.28
C ASP A 43 8.04 11.98 -13.23
N MET A 44 7.47 13.12 -12.82
CA MET A 44 6.44 13.85 -13.57
C MET A 44 6.98 14.95 -14.47
N VAL A 45 8.28 15.22 -14.42
CA VAL A 45 8.88 16.22 -15.29
C VAL A 45 9.14 15.64 -16.68
N GLU A 46 8.97 16.46 -17.71
CA GLU A 46 9.10 16.06 -19.13
C GLU A 46 10.44 15.40 -19.50
N GLN A 47 11.48 15.65 -18.70
CA GLN A 47 12.84 15.12 -18.87
C GLN A 47 13.16 13.93 -17.95
N SER A 48 12.16 13.37 -17.29
CA SER A 48 12.38 12.28 -16.30
C SER A 48 13.11 11.09 -16.89
N GLU A 49 12.78 10.66 -18.11
CA GLU A 49 13.44 9.51 -18.77
C GLU A 49 14.92 9.77 -19.08
N GLU A 50 15.27 10.98 -19.52
CA GLU A 50 16.67 11.35 -19.78
C GLU A 50 17.46 11.39 -18.47
N TRP A 51 16.84 11.90 -17.40
CA TRP A 51 17.42 11.93 -16.08
C TRP A 51 17.63 10.52 -15.51
N HIS A 52 16.65 9.63 -15.63
CA HIS A 52 16.77 8.24 -15.21
C HIS A 52 17.88 7.52 -15.97
N ARG A 53 17.99 7.71 -17.27
CA ARG A 53 19.03 7.11 -18.11
C ARG A 53 20.41 7.66 -17.79
N SER A 54 20.55 8.95 -17.55
CA SER A 54 21.85 9.61 -17.33
C SER A 54 22.49 9.28 -15.98
N ASN A 55 21.70 8.79 -15.02
CA ASN A 55 22.14 8.55 -13.64
C ASN A 55 22.31 7.08 -13.27
N ASP A 56 22.13 6.15 -14.21
CA ASP A 56 22.35 4.69 -14.03
C ASP A 56 21.60 4.10 -12.80
N PHE A 57 20.43 4.68 -12.43
CA PHE A 57 19.69 4.27 -11.24
C PHE A 57 19.27 2.81 -11.27
N GLU A 58 18.96 2.27 -12.45
CA GLU A 58 18.52 0.89 -12.60
C GLU A 58 19.58 -0.13 -12.23
N LYS A 59 20.87 0.20 -12.44
CA LYS A 59 21.96 -0.73 -12.16
C LYS A 59 22.29 -0.89 -10.68
N ASP A 60 21.98 0.13 -9.86
CA ASP A 60 22.29 0.16 -8.43
C ASP A 60 21.04 0.04 -7.54
N SER A 61 19.86 -0.24 -8.12
CA SER A 61 18.61 -0.39 -7.36
C SER A 61 18.64 -1.70 -6.55
N TRP A 62 19.05 -1.62 -5.31
CA TRP A 62 19.12 -2.75 -4.35
C TRP A 62 17.79 -3.11 -3.74
N ASN A 63 16.84 -2.18 -3.79
CA ASN A 63 15.61 -2.28 -3.02
C ASN A 63 14.42 -2.21 -3.95
N THR A 64 13.70 -3.31 -4.11
CA THR A 64 12.45 -3.36 -4.88
C THR A 64 11.39 -2.37 -4.36
N GLY A 65 11.52 -1.90 -3.10
CA GLY A 65 10.71 -0.82 -2.52
C GLY A 65 11.12 0.59 -2.97
N CYS A 66 12.28 0.75 -3.63
CA CYS A 66 12.74 2.04 -4.17
C CYS A 66 13.25 1.87 -5.61
N TRP A 67 12.38 1.33 -6.49
CA TRP A 67 12.73 1.03 -7.88
C TRP A 67 13.25 2.25 -8.65
N ARG A 68 12.81 3.46 -8.28
CA ARG A 68 13.30 4.72 -8.88
C ARG A 68 14.75 5.07 -8.52
N GLY A 69 15.35 4.34 -7.53
CA GLY A 69 16.76 4.47 -7.15
C GLY A 69 17.15 5.73 -6.40
N TYR A 70 16.18 6.57 -6.00
CA TYR A 70 16.44 7.81 -5.26
C TYR A 70 15.33 8.12 -4.26
N ILE A 71 15.62 9.02 -3.30
CA ILE A 71 14.66 9.66 -2.40
C ILE A 71 14.89 11.16 -2.47
N GLY A 72 13.87 11.90 -2.87
CA GLY A 72 13.87 13.35 -2.84
C GLY A 72 13.53 13.88 -1.46
N HIS A 73 14.24 14.90 -1.02
CA HIS A 73 13.91 15.70 0.14
C HIS A 73 13.32 17.02 -0.32
N TRP A 74 12.10 17.26 0.06
CA TRP A 74 11.28 18.39 -0.35
C TRP A 74 10.97 19.29 0.82
N SER A 75 10.68 20.56 0.55
CA SER A 75 10.21 21.51 1.56
C SER A 75 9.13 22.42 0.97
N ILE A 76 8.12 22.75 1.77
CA ILE A 76 7.20 23.83 1.42
C ILE A 76 7.77 25.12 2.00
N ILE A 77 8.23 26.02 1.12
CA ILE A 77 8.84 27.30 1.48
C ILE A 77 8.04 28.40 0.79
N ASN A 78 7.40 29.28 1.56
CA ASN A 78 6.50 30.31 1.05
C ASN A 78 5.45 29.72 0.09
N ASN A 79 4.80 28.65 0.51
CA ASN A 79 3.81 27.85 -0.24
C ASN A 79 4.36 27.18 -1.52
N LYS A 80 5.66 27.23 -1.81
CA LYS A 80 6.27 26.58 -2.98
C LYS A 80 6.85 25.23 -2.61
N LEU A 81 6.62 24.23 -3.46
CA LEU A 81 7.24 22.91 -3.36
C LEU A 81 8.66 22.99 -3.90
N ILE A 82 9.64 22.88 -3.04
CA ILE A 82 11.08 23.02 -3.34
C ILE A 82 11.78 21.70 -3.08
N LEU A 83 12.49 21.16 -4.06
CA LEU A 83 13.45 20.08 -3.87
C LEU A 83 14.73 20.65 -3.26
N THR A 84 15.09 20.21 -2.07
CA THR A 84 16.25 20.70 -1.34
C THR A 84 17.44 19.75 -1.40
N LYS A 85 17.18 18.44 -1.59
CA LYS A 85 18.20 17.40 -1.62
C LYS A 85 17.66 16.16 -2.33
N VAL A 86 18.55 15.41 -3.00
CA VAL A 86 18.26 14.06 -3.51
C VAL A 86 19.32 13.13 -2.96
N VAL A 87 18.90 11.98 -2.46
CA VAL A 87 19.79 10.93 -1.99
C VAL A 87 19.48 9.61 -2.68
N ARG A 88 20.47 8.74 -2.80
CA ARG A 88 20.26 7.34 -3.15
C ARG A 88 20.80 6.43 -2.07
N GLU A 89 20.15 5.31 -1.89
CA GLU A 89 20.67 4.22 -1.06
C GLU A 89 21.76 3.49 -1.82
N LYS A 90 22.90 3.27 -1.19
CA LYS A 90 24.02 2.51 -1.71
C LYS A 90 24.42 1.44 -0.72
N SER A 91 24.60 0.21 -1.16
CA SER A 91 25.17 -0.82 -0.32
C SER A 91 26.67 -0.62 -0.21
N THR A 92 27.17 -0.73 1.00
CA THR A 92 28.59 -0.76 1.32
C THR A 92 28.88 -1.99 2.19
N ILE A 93 30.12 -2.48 2.12
CA ILE A 93 30.59 -3.57 2.99
C ILE A 93 31.44 -2.94 4.08
N ASP A 94 31.08 -3.20 5.34
CA ASP A 94 31.86 -2.72 6.48
C ASP A 94 33.12 -3.56 6.70
N SER A 95 33.98 -3.12 7.63
CA SER A 95 35.25 -3.82 7.98
C SER A 95 35.05 -5.25 8.53
N LEU A 96 33.80 -5.59 8.91
CA LEU A 96 33.41 -6.92 9.38
C LEU A 96 32.71 -7.76 8.28
N ASN A 97 32.86 -7.36 7.02
CA ASN A 97 32.23 -7.99 5.85
C ASN A 97 30.68 -8.07 5.91
N ARG A 98 30.05 -7.09 6.59
CA ARG A 98 28.57 -6.96 6.69
C ARG A 98 28.09 -5.92 5.71
N SER A 99 27.07 -6.25 4.93
CA SER A 99 26.40 -5.28 4.07
C SER A 99 25.66 -4.22 4.90
N ARG A 100 25.87 -2.95 4.58
CA ARG A 100 25.17 -1.80 5.16
C ARG A 100 24.65 -0.88 4.06
N SER A 101 23.48 -0.33 4.27
CA SER A 101 22.95 0.73 3.42
C SER A 101 23.42 2.08 3.91
N VAL A 102 23.93 2.89 3.00
CA VAL A 102 24.27 4.30 3.24
C VAL A 102 23.52 5.18 2.23
N TYR A 103 23.15 6.40 2.65
CA TYR A 103 22.54 7.36 1.75
C TYR A 103 23.60 8.32 1.22
N VAL A 104 23.75 8.37 -0.10
CA VAL A 104 24.68 9.25 -0.79
C VAL A 104 23.94 10.39 -1.45
N GLU A 105 24.37 11.62 -1.22
CA GLU A 105 23.76 12.79 -1.84
C GLU A 105 24.09 12.87 -3.34
N MET A 106 23.10 13.26 -4.12
CA MET A 106 23.18 13.35 -5.58
C MET A 106 23.07 14.82 -6.03
N SER A 107 24.05 15.63 -5.66
CA SER A 107 24.06 17.06 -5.96
C SER A 107 24.04 17.40 -7.47
N HIS A 108 24.56 16.49 -8.32
CA HIS A 108 24.55 16.68 -9.79
C HIS A 108 23.14 16.72 -10.39
N VAL A 109 22.13 16.14 -9.73
CA VAL A 109 20.72 16.18 -10.10
C VAL A 109 20.25 17.64 -10.30
N PHE A 110 20.72 18.55 -9.46
CA PHE A 110 20.33 19.96 -9.55
C PHE A 110 20.75 20.63 -10.87
N LYS A 111 21.79 20.13 -11.52
CA LYS A 111 22.21 20.63 -12.84
C LYS A 111 21.17 20.29 -13.92
N CYS A 112 20.57 19.12 -13.86
CA CYS A 112 19.54 18.67 -14.81
C CYS A 112 18.28 19.53 -14.74
N TYR A 113 17.99 20.10 -13.56
CA TYR A 113 16.81 20.93 -13.31
C TYR A 113 17.14 22.42 -13.18
N SER A 114 18.27 22.88 -13.73
CA SER A 114 18.75 24.27 -13.59
C SER A 114 17.74 25.34 -14.02
N LYS A 115 16.88 25.05 -15.02
CA LYS A 115 15.79 25.96 -15.44
C LYS A 115 14.75 26.25 -14.34
N TYR A 116 14.69 25.39 -13.31
CA TYR A 116 13.78 25.54 -12.17
C TYR A 116 14.52 25.95 -10.89
N ALA A 117 15.81 26.24 -10.99
CA ALA A 117 16.65 26.56 -9.84
C ALA A 117 16.23 27.87 -9.16
N THR A 118 16.28 27.85 -7.85
CA THR A 118 16.11 29.01 -6.97
C THR A 118 17.24 29.01 -5.92
N PRO A 119 17.46 30.09 -5.19
CA PRO A 119 18.45 30.11 -4.10
C PRO A 119 18.20 29.06 -3.01
N LYS A 120 16.97 28.50 -2.93
CA LYS A 120 16.56 27.51 -1.91
C LYS A 120 16.49 26.07 -2.44
N GLY A 121 16.76 25.83 -3.72
CA GLY A 121 16.66 24.53 -4.38
C GLY A 121 15.87 24.58 -5.68
N ILE A 122 15.35 23.47 -6.14
CA ILE A 122 14.58 23.35 -7.39
C ILE A 122 13.10 23.58 -7.09
N PHE A 123 12.49 24.58 -7.70
CA PHE A 123 11.06 24.86 -7.60
C PHE A 123 10.27 23.96 -8.54
N ALA A 124 9.44 23.07 -8.00
CA ALA A 124 8.68 22.09 -8.77
C ALA A 124 7.46 22.72 -9.49
N SER A 125 7.66 23.75 -10.31
CA SER A 125 6.58 24.49 -10.99
C SER A 125 5.78 23.64 -12.00
N TRP A 126 6.24 22.46 -12.37
CA TRP A 126 5.54 21.50 -13.21
C TRP A 126 4.44 20.71 -12.48
N VAL A 127 4.45 20.71 -11.13
CA VAL A 127 3.49 19.94 -10.34
C VAL A 127 2.12 20.63 -10.30
N ASN A 128 1.09 19.92 -10.80
CA ASN A 128 -0.32 20.32 -10.75
C ASN A 128 -1.13 19.09 -10.29
N ASP A 129 -1.18 18.83 -8.99
CA ASP A 129 -1.80 17.61 -8.46
C ASP A 129 -2.25 17.77 -7.01
N THR A 130 -2.92 16.76 -6.49
CA THR A 130 -3.20 16.61 -5.06
C THR A 130 -2.23 15.59 -4.47
N ILE A 131 -1.27 16.06 -3.70
CA ILE A 131 -0.25 15.24 -3.06
C ILE A 131 -0.72 14.81 -1.68
N ARG A 132 -0.69 13.50 -1.41
CA ARG A 132 -0.92 12.95 -0.07
C ARG A 132 0.40 12.83 0.68
N ILE A 133 0.39 13.31 1.93
CA ILE A 133 1.50 13.18 2.87
C ILE A 133 1.00 12.53 4.15
N GLY A 134 1.90 11.86 4.88
CA GLY A 134 1.54 11.17 6.12
C GLY A 134 2.69 11.11 7.11
N ARG A 135 2.34 10.99 8.41
CA ARG A 135 3.28 10.83 9.52
C ARG A 135 2.62 10.11 10.70
N GLY A 136 3.41 9.76 11.70
CA GLY A 136 2.94 9.04 12.88
C GLY A 136 2.82 7.53 12.64
N ARG A 137 1.98 6.89 13.43
CA ARG A 137 1.79 5.44 13.40
C ARG A 137 1.17 4.97 12.09
N LEU A 138 1.62 3.82 11.58
CA LEU A 138 1.00 3.14 10.44
C LEU A 138 -0.35 2.55 10.86
N ILE A 139 -1.42 3.00 10.21
CA ILE A 139 -2.80 2.54 10.48
C ILE A 139 -3.20 1.43 9.51
N ARG A 140 -2.91 1.61 8.23
CA ARG A 140 -3.22 0.63 7.17
C ARG A 140 -2.01 0.44 6.27
N TYR A 141 -1.76 -0.80 5.85
CA TYR A 141 -0.71 -1.12 4.91
C TYR A 141 -1.16 -2.18 3.91
N ASN A 142 -1.06 -1.85 2.64
CA ASN A 142 -1.14 -2.81 1.56
C ASN A 142 0.21 -2.84 0.84
N HIS A 143 0.71 -4.02 0.55
CA HIS A 143 2.02 -4.20 -0.09
C HIS A 143 1.95 -3.86 -1.59
N MET A 144 1.56 -2.61 -1.90
CA MET A 144 1.41 -2.11 -3.27
C MET A 144 1.71 -0.61 -3.32
N ALA A 145 2.73 -0.19 -4.07
CA ALA A 145 3.09 1.22 -4.28
C ALA A 145 3.05 2.05 -2.98
N PHE A 146 2.28 3.14 -2.96
CA PHE A 146 2.06 3.99 -1.77
C PHE A 146 0.72 3.69 -1.06
N ASP A 147 0.15 2.49 -1.22
CA ASP A 147 -1.11 2.11 -0.58
C ASP A 147 -0.92 1.80 0.90
N ARG A 148 -0.70 2.86 1.65
CA ARG A 148 -0.60 2.87 3.11
C ARG A 148 -1.22 4.14 3.66
N ASN A 149 -1.68 4.09 4.92
CA ASN A 149 -2.20 5.25 5.62
C ASN A 149 -1.54 5.36 6.99
N GLN A 150 -1.11 6.56 7.32
CA GLN A 150 -0.54 6.89 8.62
C GLN A 150 -1.56 7.64 9.49
N GLU A 151 -1.31 7.72 10.75
CA GLU A 151 -2.20 8.31 11.75
C GLU A 151 -2.55 9.77 11.43
N GLU A 152 -1.54 10.58 11.10
CA GLU A 152 -1.75 11.94 10.61
C GLU A 152 -1.48 11.96 9.11
N GLU A 153 -2.44 12.39 8.33
CA GLU A 153 -2.29 12.59 6.88
C GLU A 153 -2.78 13.98 6.46
N ALA A 154 -2.26 14.47 5.36
CA ALA A 154 -2.79 15.67 4.72
C ALA A 154 -2.81 15.52 3.19
N LEU A 155 -3.74 16.23 2.57
CA LEU A 155 -3.82 16.42 1.12
C LEU A 155 -3.40 17.85 0.80
N LEU A 156 -2.31 17.99 0.05
CA LEU A 156 -1.81 19.26 -0.46
C LEU A 156 -2.31 19.44 -1.89
N ILE A 157 -3.19 20.40 -2.11
CA ILE A 157 -3.62 20.78 -3.47
C ILE A 157 -2.59 21.76 -4.03
N ILE A 158 -1.86 21.32 -5.06
CA ILE A 158 -0.75 22.05 -5.65
C ILE A 158 -1.12 22.46 -7.08
N LYS A 159 -0.89 23.75 -7.39
CA LYS A 159 -1.02 24.30 -8.74
C LYS A 159 0.26 25.03 -9.12
N LYS A 160 0.88 24.61 -10.24
CA LYS A 160 2.18 25.14 -10.70
C LYS A 160 3.22 25.20 -9.58
N GLY A 161 3.31 24.09 -8.81
CA GLY A 161 4.25 23.97 -7.69
C GLY A 161 3.87 24.76 -6.44
N ILE A 162 2.75 25.45 -6.40
CA ILE A 162 2.29 26.27 -5.28
C ILE A 162 1.18 25.54 -4.54
N VAL A 163 1.32 25.35 -3.24
CA VAL A 163 0.28 24.83 -2.36
C VAL A 163 -0.83 25.86 -2.23
N THR A 164 -2.01 25.53 -2.74
CA THR A 164 -3.19 26.42 -2.74
C THR A 164 -4.18 26.08 -1.65
N LYS A 165 -4.18 24.82 -1.17
CA LYS A 165 -5.05 24.34 -0.10
C LYS A 165 -4.43 23.13 0.59
N VAL A 166 -4.66 23.01 1.89
CA VAL A 166 -4.30 21.84 2.70
C VAL A 166 -5.56 21.33 3.39
N LYS A 167 -5.75 20.00 3.39
CA LYS A 167 -6.77 19.35 4.20
C LYS A 167 -6.10 18.29 5.06
N TYR A 168 -6.20 18.42 6.38
CA TYR A 168 -5.64 17.49 7.37
C TYR A 168 -6.66 16.41 7.74
N PHE A 169 -6.14 15.23 8.13
CA PHE A 169 -6.91 14.08 8.56
C PHE A 169 -6.22 13.40 9.74
N HIS A 170 -7.01 12.80 10.60
CA HIS A 170 -6.53 11.94 11.67
C HIS A 170 -7.11 10.54 11.49
N ASN A 171 -6.31 9.64 10.95
CA ASN A 171 -6.69 8.26 10.70
C ASN A 171 -6.57 7.43 11.99
N ARG A 172 -7.49 6.48 12.19
CA ARG A 172 -7.50 5.66 13.39
C ARG A 172 -8.15 4.30 13.16
N ILE A 173 -7.81 3.35 14.01
CA ILE A 173 -8.57 2.11 14.16
C ILE A 173 -9.78 2.44 15.04
N VAL A 174 -10.97 2.08 14.58
CA VAL A 174 -12.25 2.32 15.27
C VAL A 174 -12.70 1.08 16.01
N GLN A 175 -12.45 -0.11 15.41
CA GLN A 175 -12.83 -1.40 15.97
C GLN A 175 -11.81 -2.46 15.59
N GLY A 176 -11.68 -3.49 16.42
CA GLY A 176 -10.75 -4.60 16.22
C GLY A 176 -9.29 -4.19 16.37
N HIS A 177 -8.38 -5.11 16.08
CA HIS A 177 -6.95 -4.86 16.24
C HIS A 177 -6.15 -5.14 14.97
N SER A 178 -6.31 -6.31 14.38
CA SER A 178 -5.62 -6.69 13.15
C SER A 178 -6.33 -7.85 12.45
N MET A 179 -6.09 -7.97 11.14
CA MET A 179 -6.52 -9.13 10.36
C MET A 179 -5.98 -10.45 10.95
N ARG A 180 -4.76 -10.42 11.49
CA ARG A 180 -4.13 -11.59 12.07
C ARG A 180 -4.85 -12.09 13.33
N ASP A 181 -5.30 -11.18 14.19
CA ASP A 181 -5.97 -11.53 15.45
C ASP A 181 -7.38 -12.05 15.18
N PHE A 182 -8.12 -11.40 14.28
CA PHE A 182 -9.39 -11.91 13.78
C PHE A 182 -9.22 -13.31 13.15
N GLY A 183 -8.20 -13.52 12.30
CA GLY A 183 -7.91 -14.81 11.69
C GLY A 183 -7.62 -15.90 12.70
N LYS A 184 -6.88 -15.60 13.79
CA LYS A 184 -6.66 -16.54 14.88
C LYS A 184 -7.96 -16.91 15.58
N ALA A 185 -8.81 -15.92 15.91
CA ALA A 185 -10.10 -16.15 16.55
C ALA A 185 -10.97 -17.11 15.71
N ILE A 186 -11.07 -16.87 14.40
CA ILE A 186 -11.82 -17.72 13.46
C ILE A 186 -11.26 -19.16 13.38
N VAL A 187 -9.94 -19.32 13.35
CA VAL A 187 -9.31 -20.65 13.21
C VAL A 187 -9.43 -21.48 14.49
N HIS A 188 -9.45 -20.83 15.65
CA HIS A 188 -9.58 -21.51 16.94
C HIS A 188 -11.04 -21.87 17.32
N ASP A 189 -12.00 -21.28 16.61
CA ASP A 189 -13.41 -21.60 16.83
C ASP A 189 -13.84 -22.79 15.96
N SER A 190 -14.78 -23.58 16.47
CA SER A 190 -15.25 -24.80 15.81
C SER A 190 -16.48 -24.53 14.95
N ILE A 191 -16.55 -25.21 13.82
CA ILE A 191 -17.74 -25.30 12.98
C ILE A 191 -18.11 -26.76 12.73
N SER A 192 -19.42 -27.05 12.60
CA SER A 192 -19.86 -28.38 12.19
C SER A 192 -19.52 -28.65 10.73
N TRP A 193 -19.09 -29.90 10.47
CA TRP A 193 -18.81 -30.44 9.12
C TRP A 193 -19.90 -31.42 8.66
N ASP A 194 -21.03 -31.54 9.38
CA ASP A 194 -22.12 -32.43 9.02
C ASP A 194 -22.66 -32.12 7.63
N GLY A 195 -22.91 -33.13 6.84
CA GLY A 195 -23.36 -32.98 5.44
C GLY A 195 -22.27 -32.57 4.44
N ILE A 196 -21.02 -32.43 4.88
CA ILE A 196 -19.87 -32.18 3.98
C ILE A 196 -19.07 -33.47 3.81
N SER A 197 -18.84 -33.87 2.57
CA SER A 197 -18.06 -35.06 2.23
C SER A 197 -16.71 -35.11 2.94
N ASP A 198 -16.30 -36.26 3.41
CA ASP A 198 -15.01 -36.47 4.09
C ASP A 198 -13.79 -36.24 3.18
N ASN A 199 -14.01 -36.20 1.86
CA ASN A 199 -12.96 -35.84 0.90
C ASN A 199 -12.58 -34.35 0.97
N VAL A 200 -13.46 -33.49 1.47
CA VAL A 200 -13.18 -32.06 1.68
C VAL A 200 -12.42 -31.91 2.99
N LYS A 201 -11.11 -31.81 2.93
CA LYS A 201 -10.24 -31.61 4.10
C LYS A 201 -10.08 -30.13 4.47
N ARG A 202 -10.24 -29.26 3.49
CA ARG A 202 -10.16 -27.80 3.67
C ARG A 202 -10.87 -27.07 2.54
N PHE A 203 -11.36 -25.87 2.84
CA PHE A 203 -11.82 -24.92 1.83
C PHE A 203 -11.33 -23.51 2.20
N LEU A 204 -11.49 -22.58 1.26
CA LEU A 204 -11.22 -21.16 1.50
C LEU A 204 -12.54 -20.41 1.41
N PHE A 205 -12.73 -19.40 2.23
CA PHE A 205 -13.75 -18.40 1.99
C PHE A 205 -13.14 -17.00 1.98
N ARG A 206 -13.66 -16.19 1.09
CA ARG A 206 -13.37 -14.76 1.03
C ARG A 206 -14.55 -14.02 1.61
N MET A 207 -14.28 -13.12 2.55
CA MET A 207 -15.28 -12.31 3.23
C MET A 207 -15.01 -10.86 2.92
N LYS A 208 -15.98 -10.16 2.31
CA LYS A 208 -16.03 -8.71 2.28
C LYS A 208 -16.90 -8.26 3.44
N VAL A 209 -16.39 -7.35 4.24
CA VAL A 209 -17.13 -6.75 5.35
C VAL A 209 -17.80 -5.48 4.85
N ASN A 210 -19.10 -5.34 5.10
CA ASN A 210 -19.84 -4.12 4.87
C ASN A 210 -20.07 -3.42 6.21
N HIS A 211 -20.12 -2.09 6.20
CA HIS A 211 -20.37 -1.25 7.38
C HIS A 211 -21.41 -0.18 7.06
N ASP A 212 -22.08 0.31 8.08
CA ASP A 212 -22.98 1.45 8.01
C ASP A 212 -22.21 2.79 7.91
N GLU A 213 -22.94 3.89 7.87
CA GLU A 213 -22.39 5.25 7.81
C GLU A 213 -21.61 5.65 9.07
N ASN A 214 -21.82 4.96 10.19
CA ASN A 214 -21.15 5.19 11.46
C ASN A 214 -19.94 4.26 11.66
N GLY A 215 -19.67 3.37 10.69
CA GLY A 215 -18.58 2.42 10.73
C GLY A 215 -18.87 1.14 11.51
N HIS A 216 -20.13 0.89 11.92
CA HIS A 216 -20.49 -0.39 12.52
C HIS A 216 -20.58 -1.45 11.45
N VAL A 217 -20.02 -2.62 11.74
CA VAL A 217 -20.12 -3.77 10.84
C VAL A 217 -21.59 -4.15 10.68
N ASP A 218 -22.10 -4.12 9.45
CA ASP A 218 -23.49 -4.37 9.11
C ASP A 218 -23.71 -5.80 8.60
N SER A 219 -22.99 -6.18 7.52
CA SER A 219 -23.18 -7.45 6.85
C SER A 219 -21.90 -8.00 6.25
N PHE A 220 -21.97 -9.24 5.76
CA PHE A 220 -20.85 -9.95 5.16
C PHE A 220 -21.23 -10.53 3.80
N ASP A 221 -20.42 -10.22 2.77
CA ASP A 221 -20.49 -10.92 1.50
C ASP A 221 -19.46 -12.05 1.48
N LEU A 222 -19.94 -13.30 1.40
CA LEU A 222 -19.10 -14.49 1.41
C LEU A 222 -18.96 -15.08 0.01
N LYS A 223 -17.73 -15.46 -0.35
CA LYS A 223 -17.43 -16.26 -1.55
C LYS A 223 -16.58 -17.44 -1.14
N PHE A 224 -17.00 -18.64 -1.53
CA PHE A 224 -16.32 -19.89 -1.22
C PHE A 224 -15.45 -20.38 -2.39
N TYR A 225 -14.41 -21.13 -2.07
CA TYR A 225 -13.55 -21.79 -3.03
C TYR A 225 -13.33 -23.23 -2.61
N LYS A 226 -13.37 -24.16 -3.57
CA LYS A 226 -13.23 -25.60 -3.36
C LYS A 226 -14.43 -26.28 -2.67
N LEU A 227 -15.59 -25.67 -2.71
CA LEU A 227 -16.87 -26.27 -2.35
C LEU A 227 -17.75 -26.38 -3.58
N THR A 228 -18.63 -27.38 -3.63
CA THR A 228 -19.72 -27.45 -4.60
C THR A 228 -20.85 -26.50 -4.20
N PRO A 229 -21.77 -26.12 -5.11
CA PRO A 229 -22.92 -25.27 -4.75
C PRO A 229 -23.75 -25.83 -3.59
N GLU A 230 -23.95 -27.14 -3.54
CA GLU A 230 -24.69 -27.78 -2.45
C GLU A 230 -23.94 -27.66 -1.12
N GLN A 231 -22.61 -27.82 -1.12
CA GLN A 231 -21.76 -27.64 0.05
C GLN A 231 -21.72 -26.18 0.51
N GLU A 232 -21.75 -25.22 -0.41
CA GLU A 232 -21.84 -23.81 -0.08
C GLU A 232 -23.15 -23.48 0.64
N ILE A 233 -24.28 -24.04 0.21
CA ILE A 233 -25.58 -23.86 0.86
C ILE A 233 -25.50 -24.32 2.34
N ILE A 234 -24.81 -25.44 2.62
CA ILE A 234 -24.64 -25.97 3.96
C ILE A 234 -23.70 -25.11 4.79
N MET A 235 -22.55 -24.69 4.21
CA MET A 235 -21.49 -24.02 4.96
C MET A 235 -21.73 -22.53 5.16
N LYS A 236 -22.44 -21.86 4.26
CA LYS A 236 -22.66 -20.41 4.32
C LYS A 236 -23.28 -19.94 5.63
N PRO A 237 -24.39 -20.53 6.13
CA PRO A 237 -24.97 -20.10 7.42
C PRO A 237 -24.01 -20.34 8.60
N ARG A 238 -23.24 -21.44 8.59
CA ARG A 238 -22.27 -21.77 9.64
C ARG A 238 -21.13 -20.76 9.69
N ILE A 239 -20.61 -20.36 8.52
CA ILE A 239 -19.57 -19.32 8.44
C ILE A 239 -20.14 -17.95 8.82
N LEU A 240 -21.37 -17.61 8.43
CA LEU A 240 -22.01 -16.37 8.88
C LEU A 240 -22.16 -16.32 10.41
N GLU A 241 -22.57 -17.42 11.03
CA GLU A 241 -22.65 -17.50 12.48
C GLU A 241 -21.25 -17.34 13.13
N LEU A 242 -20.25 -18.07 12.62
CA LEU A 242 -18.87 -17.96 13.08
C LEU A 242 -18.36 -16.53 13.05
N VAL A 243 -18.43 -15.87 11.89
CA VAL A 243 -17.93 -14.49 11.75
C VAL A 243 -18.77 -13.48 12.55
N SER A 244 -20.06 -13.75 12.77
CA SER A 244 -20.92 -12.91 13.59
C SER A 244 -20.56 -12.96 15.08
N ARG A 245 -20.12 -14.12 15.59
CA ARG A 245 -19.60 -14.24 16.97
C ARG A 245 -18.33 -13.40 17.18
N HIS A 246 -17.51 -13.26 16.15
CA HIS A 246 -16.26 -12.49 16.19
C HIS A 246 -16.40 -11.09 15.56
N ARG A 247 -17.62 -10.57 15.43
CA ARG A 247 -17.88 -9.27 14.78
C ARG A 247 -17.04 -8.14 15.36
N ASN A 248 -16.84 -8.10 16.68
CA ASN A 248 -16.12 -7.03 17.36
C ASN A 248 -14.59 -7.09 17.14
N ASP A 249 -14.06 -8.24 16.70
CA ASP A 249 -12.64 -8.41 16.39
C ASP A 249 -12.30 -7.95 14.98
N ILE A 250 -13.32 -7.68 14.15
CA ILE A 250 -13.14 -7.21 12.77
C ILE A 250 -12.56 -5.81 12.77
N LEU A 251 -11.47 -5.65 12.00
CA LEU A 251 -10.80 -4.38 11.86
C LEU A 251 -11.65 -3.40 11.05
N VAL A 252 -12.03 -2.29 11.67
CA VAL A 252 -12.65 -1.12 11.03
C VAL A 252 -11.75 0.07 11.28
N MET A 253 -11.42 0.79 10.23
CA MET A 253 -10.57 1.97 10.27
C MET A 253 -11.35 3.19 9.78
N GLN A 254 -10.98 4.37 10.29
CA GLN A 254 -11.38 5.64 9.70
C GLN A 254 -10.17 6.22 8.97
N ILE A 255 -10.25 6.32 7.64
CA ILE A 255 -9.19 6.77 6.75
C ILE A 255 -9.71 7.92 5.90
N LEU A 256 -9.03 9.08 5.97
CA LEU A 256 -9.43 10.30 5.24
C LEU A 256 -10.92 10.65 5.45
N ASP A 257 -11.38 10.60 6.69
CA ASP A 257 -12.77 10.82 7.15
C ASP A 257 -13.78 9.75 6.67
N LYS A 258 -13.34 8.63 6.09
CA LYS A 258 -14.23 7.55 5.64
C LYS A 258 -13.96 6.28 6.43
N TYR A 259 -15.02 5.55 6.74
CA TYR A 259 -14.86 4.20 7.28
C TYR A 259 -14.40 3.24 6.20
N VAL A 260 -13.48 2.37 6.56
CA VAL A 260 -12.84 1.40 5.66
C VAL A 260 -12.74 0.07 6.38
N THR A 261 -13.16 -0.97 5.70
CA THR A 261 -12.97 -2.36 6.09
C THR A 261 -12.14 -3.07 5.03
N GLU A 262 -11.53 -4.18 5.40
CA GLU A 262 -10.73 -4.97 4.48
C GLU A 262 -11.49 -6.21 4.01
N THR A 263 -10.99 -6.80 2.93
CA THR A 263 -11.46 -8.10 2.45
C THR A 263 -10.54 -9.18 2.97
N TYR A 264 -11.11 -10.16 3.64
CA TYR A 264 -10.39 -11.24 4.28
C TYR A 264 -10.52 -12.53 3.46
N THR A 265 -9.47 -13.36 3.45
CA THR A 265 -9.53 -14.71 2.88
C THR A 265 -8.91 -15.68 3.88
N PHE A 266 -9.70 -16.66 4.34
CA PHE A 266 -9.30 -17.59 5.38
C PHE A 266 -9.43 -19.04 4.89
N PRO A 267 -8.45 -19.91 5.27
CA PRO A 267 -8.61 -21.34 5.17
C PRO A 267 -9.43 -21.86 6.36
N ILE A 268 -10.39 -22.69 6.10
CA ILE A 268 -11.05 -23.54 7.10
C ILE A 268 -10.56 -24.97 6.90
N VAL A 269 -10.02 -25.54 7.93
CA VAL A 269 -9.43 -26.89 7.92
C VAL A 269 -10.28 -27.79 8.79
N ARG A 270 -10.65 -28.97 8.24
CA ARG A 270 -11.36 -29.99 9.01
C ARG A 270 -10.44 -30.55 10.09
N PRO A 271 -10.89 -30.61 11.37
CA PRO A 271 -10.14 -31.29 12.41
C PRO A 271 -9.85 -32.73 12.00
N LYS A 272 -8.68 -33.26 12.40
CA LYS A 272 -8.40 -34.68 12.24
C LYS A 272 -9.36 -35.43 13.17
N LYS A 273 -9.97 -36.50 12.67
CA LYS A 273 -10.64 -37.46 13.52
C LYS A 273 -9.53 -38.23 14.27
N ASP A 274 -9.52 -38.15 15.56
CA ASP A 274 -8.66 -38.99 16.41
C ASP A 274 -9.01 -40.48 16.22
#